data_cc25aa6fab87f5e5395f551598d9078f
#
_entry.id   cc25aa6fab87f5e5395f551598d9078f
#
_cell.length_a   1.000
_cell.length_b   1.000
_cell.length_c   1.000
_cell.angle_alpha   90.00
_cell.angle_beta   90.00
_cell.angle_gamma   90.00
#
_symmetry.space_group_name_H-M   'P 1'
#
loop_
_entity.id
_entity.type
_entity.pdbx_description
1 polymer ?
#
loop_
_entity_poly.entity_id
_entity_poly.type
_entity_poly.pdbx_seq_one_letter_code
_entity_poly.pdbx_strand_id
1 'polypeptide(L)'
;MGRHEEALKILHGGTVIPAIPLVLDENRKFNEAGQRTLIRYYLDAGVGGLAVAVHTTQFEIRKPEVALFEPVLRVTKEEMDAYEARTGKTLVRVAGACGEAEQACAEARTAKALGFDAVLLSPGGLAHRTEEELVEKAPLIHRYFHDYVQKKAMRNMILDEGKRLDGRRTDEIRP
;
A
#
# COMPACT_ATOMS: atom_id res chain seq x y z
N MET A 1 3.26 -13.39 19.94
CA MET A 1 3.38 -12.22 19.08
C MET A 1 2.50 -12.45 17.86
N GLY A 2 1.64 -11.52 17.51
CA GLY A 2 0.74 -11.68 16.37
C GLY A 2 1.50 -11.45 15.03
N ARG A 3 0.99 -12.02 13.92
CA ARG A 3 1.57 -11.85 12.57
C ARG A 3 1.81 -10.36 12.23
N HIS A 4 0.84 -9.52 12.54
CA HIS A 4 0.91 -8.07 12.27
C HIS A 4 2.05 -7.39 13.05
N GLU A 5 2.25 -7.72 14.32
CA GLU A 5 3.36 -7.17 15.13
C GLU A 5 4.72 -7.55 14.55
N GLU A 6 4.84 -8.79 14.05
CA GLU A 6 6.06 -9.25 13.38
C GLU A 6 6.29 -8.50 12.06
N ALA A 7 5.25 -8.33 11.23
CA ALA A 7 5.33 -7.55 10.00
C ALA A 7 5.78 -6.09 10.28
N LEU A 8 5.25 -5.45 11.32
CA LEU A 8 5.69 -4.11 11.71
C LEU A 8 7.14 -4.06 12.17
N LYS A 9 7.65 -5.09 12.87
CA LYS A 9 9.08 -5.17 13.20
C LYS A 9 9.96 -5.25 11.96
N ILE A 10 9.56 -6.09 10.99
CA ILE A 10 10.26 -6.20 9.71
C ILE A 10 10.29 -4.86 8.99
N LEU A 11 9.15 -4.17 8.95
CA LEU A 11 9.03 -2.84 8.33
C LEU A 11 9.95 -1.81 9.04
N HIS A 12 9.96 -1.77 10.36
CA HIS A 12 10.80 -0.85 11.14
C HIS A 12 12.28 -1.20 11.06
N GLY A 13 12.62 -2.47 10.90
CA GLY A 13 14.00 -2.94 10.72
C GLY A 13 14.57 -2.60 9.34
N GLY A 14 13.71 -2.20 8.41
CA GLY A 14 14.06 -1.97 7.02
C GLY A 14 14.06 -3.26 6.19
N THR A 15 13.35 -3.23 5.07
CA THR A 15 13.28 -4.37 4.15
C THR A 15 12.93 -3.89 2.74
N VAL A 16 13.09 -4.78 1.75
CA VAL A 16 12.70 -4.50 0.36
C VAL A 16 11.23 -4.87 0.15
N ILE A 17 10.42 -3.90 -0.26
CA ILE A 17 9.00 -4.05 -0.56
C ILE A 17 8.73 -3.52 -1.97
N PRO A 18 8.91 -4.34 -3.02
CA PRO A 18 8.68 -3.90 -4.38
C PRO A 18 7.19 -3.66 -4.64
N ALA A 19 6.93 -2.65 -5.48
CA ALA A 19 5.61 -2.41 -6.05
C ALA A 19 5.38 -3.38 -7.21
N ILE A 20 4.30 -4.16 -7.18
CA ILE A 20 4.00 -5.14 -8.22
C ILE A 20 3.20 -4.54 -9.36
N PRO A 21 3.58 -4.79 -10.64
CA PRO A 21 2.78 -4.40 -11.79
C PRO A 21 1.53 -5.27 -11.96
N LEU A 22 0.55 -4.74 -12.69
CA LEU A 22 -0.65 -5.47 -13.10
C LEU A 22 -0.33 -6.31 -14.35
N VAL A 23 -0.63 -7.59 -14.28
CA VAL A 23 -0.46 -8.51 -15.43
C VAL A 23 -1.76 -8.60 -16.22
N LEU A 24 -1.68 -8.31 -17.51
CA LEU A 24 -2.78 -8.36 -18.44
C LEU A 24 -2.49 -9.41 -19.53
N ASP A 25 -3.53 -9.96 -20.13
CA ASP A 25 -3.43 -10.78 -21.32
C ASP A 25 -3.33 -9.92 -22.60
N GLU A 26 -3.27 -10.57 -23.76
CA GLU A 26 -3.21 -9.94 -25.08
C GLU A 26 -4.43 -9.06 -25.40
N ASN A 27 -5.57 -9.33 -24.76
CA ASN A 27 -6.81 -8.58 -24.88
C ASN A 27 -6.93 -7.48 -23.80
N ARG A 28 -5.84 -7.20 -23.07
CA ARG A 28 -5.78 -6.24 -21.96
C ARG A 28 -6.76 -6.55 -20.82
N LYS A 29 -7.10 -7.83 -20.64
CA LYS A 29 -7.87 -8.32 -19.50
C LYS A 29 -6.95 -8.80 -18.39
N PHE A 30 -7.41 -8.74 -17.15
CA PHE A 30 -6.63 -9.20 -16.00
C PHE A 30 -6.26 -10.68 -16.17
N ASN A 31 -4.97 -10.96 -16.18
CA ASN A 31 -4.43 -12.31 -16.23
C ASN A 31 -4.05 -12.76 -14.81
N GLU A 32 -5.01 -13.36 -14.11
CA GLU A 32 -4.80 -13.79 -12.73
C GLU A 32 -3.67 -14.84 -12.62
N ALA A 33 -3.58 -15.79 -13.52
CA ALA A 33 -2.52 -16.81 -13.50
C ALA A 33 -1.14 -16.19 -13.66
N GLY A 34 -1.00 -15.25 -14.59
CA GLY A 34 0.22 -14.46 -14.77
C GLY A 34 0.54 -13.61 -13.55
N GLN A 35 -0.47 -12.99 -12.94
CA GLN A 35 -0.30 -12.18 -11.71
C GLN A 35 0.22 -13.05 -10.56
N ARG A 36 -0.34 -14.23 -10.35
CA ARG A 36 0.12 -15.18 -9.33
C ARG A 36 1.57 -15.61 -9.57
N THR A 37 1.92 -15.90 -10.83
CA THR A 37 3.29 -16.25 -11.21
C THR A 37 4.27 -15.12 -10.91
N LEU A 38 3.92 -13.89 -11.25
CA LEU A 38 4.73 -12.71 -10.95
C LEU A 38 4.93 -12.50 -9.45
N ILE A 39 3.87 -12.65 -8.64
CA ILE A 39 3.95 -12.54 -7.19
C ILE A 39 4.92 -13.59 -6.63
N ARG A 40 4.79 -14.86 -7.03
CA ARG A 40 5.70 -15.92 -6.60
C ARG A 40 7.15 -15.63 -6.95
N TYR A 41 7.40 -15.10 -8.14
CA TYR A 41 8.75 -14.69 -8.57
C TYR A 41 9.37 -13.67 -7.59
N TYR A 42 8.62 -12.62 -7.21
CA TYR A 42 9.12 -11.65 -6.23
C TYR A 42 9.35 -12.28 -4.84
N LEU A 43 8.43 -13.12 -4.38
CA LEU A 43 8.55 -13.80 -3.09
C LEU A 43 9.75 -14.73 -3.04
N ASP A 44 9.97 -15.52 -4.09
CA ASP A 44 11.11 -16.44 -4.21
C ASP A 44 12.45 -15.69 -4.37
N ALA A 45 12.43 -14.46 -4.88
CA ALA A 45 13.60 -13.57 -4.87
C ALA A 45 13.98 -13.06 -3.46
N GLY A 46 13.16 -13.36 -2.43
CA GLY A 46 13.49 -13.09 -1.04
C GLY A 46 13.15 -11.68 -0.55
N VAL A 47 12.18 -11.01 -1.17
CA VAL A 47 11.67 -9.73 -0.69
C VAL A 47 11.00 -9.86 0.68
N GLY A 48 11.06 -8.81 1.50
CA GLY A 48 10.42 -8.81 2.82
C GLY A 48 8.95 -8.40 2.82
N GLY A 49 8.38 -8.07 1.66
CA GLY A 49 6.99 -7.72 1.50
C GLY A 49 6.64 -7.33 0.07
N LEU A 50 5.37 -7.01 -0.17
CA LEU A 50 4.89 -6.53 -1.47
C LEU A 50 3.97 -5.31 -1.30
N ALA A 51 4.08 -4.35 -2.22
CA ALA A 51 3.17 -3.23 -2.35
C ALA A 51 2.29 -3.40 -3.59
N VAL A 52 0.97 -3.37 -3.40
CA VAL A 52 -0.02 -3.59 -4.45
C VAL A 52 -1.06 -2.48 -4.47
N ALA A 53 -1.71 -2.28 -5.61
CA ALA A 53 -2.67 -1.18 -5.83
C ALA A 53 -2.04 0.23 -5.69
N VAL A 54 -0.73 0.31 -5.78
CA VAL A 54 0.05 1.55 -5.91
C VAL A 54 0.19 1.95 -7.37
N HIS A 55 0.91 3.02 -7.68
CA HIS A 55 1.07 3.54 -9.05
C HIS A 55 1.46 2.44 -10.06
N THR A 56 2.40 1.57 -9.72
CA THR A 56 2.88 0.50 -10.61
C THR A 56 1.79 -0.53 -10.97
N THR A 57 0.84 -0.76 -10.06
CA THR A 57 -0.30 -1.68 -10.30
C THR A 57 -1.39 -1.03 -11.17
N GLN A 58 -1.26 0.25 -11.50
CA GLN A 58 -2.20 1.11 -12.24
C GLN A 58 -3.37 1.61 -11.38
N PHE A 59 -3.63 2.92 -11.45
CA PHE A 59 -4.75 3.51 -10.71
C PHE A 59 -6.11 3.16 -11.32
N GLU A 60 -6.14 2.82 -12.61
CA GLU A 60 -7.33 2.44 -13.37
C GLU A 60 -8.05 1.20 -12.81
N ILE A 61 -7.38 0.37 -12.02
CA ILE A 61 -8.00 -0.79 -11.34
C ILE A 61 -9.19 -0.40 -10.45
N ARG A 62 -9.30 0.89 -10.11
CA ARG A 62 -10.36 1.47 -9.26
C ARG A 62 -11.59 1.93 -10.01
N LYS A 63 -11.47 2.09 -11.34
CA LYS A 63 -12.61 2.51 -12.16
C LYS A 63 -13.72 1.47 -12.09
N PRO A 64 -14.99 1.89 -11.96
CA PRO A 64 -16.12 0.95 -11.84
C PRO A 64 -16.20 -0.07 -12.97
N GLU A 65 -15.86 0.34 -14.17
CA GLU A 65 -15.84 -0.53 -15.36
C GLU A 65 -14.68 -1.53 -15.36
N VAL A 66 -13.65 -1.31 -14.56
CA VAL A 66 -12.49 -2.19 -14.40
C VAL A 66 -12.64 -3.08 -13.16
N ALA A 67 -12.99 -2.49 -12.03
CA ALA A 67 -13.33 -3.14 -10.75
C ALA A 67 -12.30 -4.20 -10.28
N LEU A 68 -11.00 -3.94 -10.45
CA LEU A 68 -9.93 -4.89 -10.13
C LEU A 68 -9.21 -4.58 -8.80
N PHE A 69 -9.58 -3.52 -8.08
CA PHE A 69 -8.90 -3.15 -6.84
C PHE A 69 -8.90 -4.30 -5.82
N GLU A 70 -10.07 -4.76 -5.41
CA GLU A 70 -10.18 -5.86 -4.44
C GLU A 70 -9.69 -7.20 -5.00
N PRO A 71 -10.01 -7.62 -6.25
CA PRO A 71 -9.46 -8.84 -6.82
C PRO A 71 -7.93 -8.93 -6.80
N VAL A 72 -7.23 -7.87 -7.16
CA VAL A 72 -5.75 -7.86 -7.17
C VAL A 72 -5.17 -7.92 -5.76
N LEU A 73 -5.77 -7.22 -4.79
CA LEU A 73 -5.41 -7.33 -3.38
C LEU A 73 -5.58 -8.76 -2.87
N ARG A 74 -6.71 -9.40 -3.19
CA ARG A 74 -7.04 -10.77 -2.77
C ARG A 74 -6.04 -11.79 -3.34
N VAL A 75 -5.76 -11.74 -4.63
CA VAL A 75 -4.77 -12.61 -5.29
C VAL A 75 -3.39 -12.43 -4.64
N THR A 76 -2.98 -11.19 -4.38
CA THR A 76 -1.70 -10.91 -3.74
C THR A 76 -1.64 -11.50 -2.33
N LYS A 77 -2.70 -11.28 -1.55
CA LYS A 77 -2.80 -11.86 -0.20
C LYS A 77 -2.70 -13.38 -0.20
N GLU A 78 -3.45 -14.05 -1.06
CA GLU A 78 -3.48 -15.51 -1.14
C GLU A 78 -2.08 -16.11 -1.44
N GLU A 79 -1.34 -15.53 -2.37
CA GLU A 79 0.03 -15.98 -2.68
C GLU A 79 1.00 -15.68 -1.52
N MET A 80 0.84 -14.56 -0.82
CA MET A 80 1.64 -14.24 0.36
C MET A 80 1.31 -15.19 1.52
N ASP A 81 0.02 -15.52 1.75
CA ASP A 81 -0.38 -16.51 2.75
C ASP A 81 0.23 -17.89 2.47
N ALA A 82 0.17 -18.34 1.21
CA ALA A 82 0.75 -19.62 0.80
C ALA A 82 2.28 -19.64 1.00
N TYR A 83 2.95 -18.53 0.71
CA TYR A 83 4.39 -18.40 0.93
C TYR A 83 4.75 -18.42 2.41
N GLU A 84 4.03 -17.64 3.24
CA GLU A 84 4.22 -17.63 4.71
C GLU A 84 4.00 -19.02 5.31
N ALA A 85 2.94 -19.71 4.89
CA ALA A 85 2.64 -21.08 5.35
C ALA A 85 3.75 -22.10 4.98
N ARG A 86 4.33 -21.96 3.79
CA ARG A 86 5.39 -22.84 3.29
C ARG A 86 6.75 -22.58 3.94
N THR A 87 7.06 -21.32 4.23
CA THR A 87 8.41 -20.90 4.63
C THR A 87 8.56 -20.56 6.11
N GLY A 88 7.44 -20.33 6.81
CA GLY A 88 7.42 -19.81 8.18
C GLY A 88 7.86 -18.33 8.30
N LYS A 89 8.11 -17.65 7.18
CA LYS A 89 8.51 -16.24 7.16
C LYS A 89 7.28 -15.35 7.15
N THR A 90 7.32 -14.27 7.91
CA THR A 90 6.30 -13.21 7.84
C THR A 90 6.68 -12.18 6.77
N LEU A 91 5.72 -11.75 5.99
CA LEU A 91 5.86 -10.75 4.93
C LEU A 91 5.09 -9.47 5.25
N VAL A 92 5.63 -8.32 4.88
CA VAL A 92 4.93 -7.03 5.00
C VAL A 92 3.98 -6.85 3.81
N ARG A 93 2.70 -6.61 4.09
CA ARG A 93 1.63 -6.41 3.10
C ARG A 93 1.26 -4.94 3.03
N VAL A 94 1.57 -4.28 1.92
CA VAL A 94 1.27 -2.87 1.72
C VAL A 94 0.24 -2.72 0.60
N ALA A 95 -0.87 -2.05 0.89
CA ALA A 95 -1.87 -1.69 -0.11
C ALA A 95 -1.78 -0.19 -0.45
N GLY A 96 -2.00 0.19 -1.70
CA GLY A 96 -2.18 1.58 -2.07
C GLY A 96 -3.60 2.07 -1.75
N ALA A 97 -3.73 3.33 -1.35
CA ALA A 97 -4.99 4.05 -1.32
C ALA A 97 -4.81 5.42 -1.97
N CYS A 98 -5.84 5.92 -2.65
CA CYS A 98 -5.78 7.20 -3.33
C CYS A 98 -7.16 7.87 -3.45
N GLY A 99 -7.18 9.06 -4.04
CA GLY A 99 -8.41 9.82 -4.27
C GLY A 99 -8.84 10.65 -3.05
N GLU A 100 -10.08 11.08 -3.08
CA GLU A 100 -10.68 11.85 -1.98
C GLU A 100 -10.77 11.03 -0.69
N ALA A 101 -10.90 11.70 0.44
CA ALA A 101 -10.86 11.08 1.77
C ALA A 101 -11.84 9.89 1.91
N GLU A 102 -13.04 10.01 1.34
CA GLU A 102 -14.04 8.94 1.38
C GLU A 102 -13.56 7.69 0.64
N GLN A 103 -13.05 7.84 -0.59
CA GLN A 103 -12.49 6.76 -1.38
C GLN A 103 -11.28 6.14 -0.69
N ALA A 104 -10.31 6.96 -0.28
CA ALA A 104 -9.11 6.47 0.40
C ALA A 104 -9.44 5.70 1.68
N CYS A 105 -10.44 6.16 2.47
CA CYS A 105 -10.93 5.46 3.65
C CYS A 105 -11.63 4.14 3.31
N ALA A 106 -12.40 4.09 2.21
CA ALA A 106 -13.03 2.85 1.76
C ALA A 106 -11.98 1.82 1.32
N GLU A 107 -11.01 2.22 0.52
CA GLU A 107 -9.89 1.37 0.08
C GLU A 107 -9.08 0.84 1.26
N ALA A 108 -8.82 1.69 2.24
CA ALA A 108 -8.16 1.32 3.47
C ALA A 108 -8.92 0.28 4.28
N ARG A 109 -10.25 0.44 4.41
CA ARG A 109 -11.08 -0.57 5.08
C ARG A 109 -11.04 -1.91 4.37
N THR A 110 -11.08 -1.91 3.03
CA THR A 110 -10.94 -3.12 2.22
C THR A 110 -9.57 -3.78 2.45
N ALA A 111 -8.49 -3.02 2.40
CA ALA A 111 -7.15 -3.53 2.68
C ALA A 111 -7.05 -4.14 4.09
N LYS A 112 -7.60 -3.44 5.09
CA LYS A 112 -7.67 -3.93 6.46
C LYS A 112 -8.43 -5.25 6.56
N ALA A 113 -9.62 -5.33 5.99
CA ALA A 113 -10.44 -6.54 6.00
C ALA A 113 -9.72 -7.73 5.36
N LEU A 114 -8.88 -7.49 4.36
CA LEU A 114 -8.03 -8.49 3.71
C LEU A 114 -6.72 -8.80 4.48
N GLY A 115 -6.45 -8.12 5.59
CA GLY A 115 -5.28 -8.39 6.43
C GLY A 115 -3.97 -7.77 5.93
N PHE A 116 -4.02 -6.64 5.23
CA PHE A 116 -2.84 -5.84 4.91
C PHE A 116 -2.31 -5.12 6.16
N ASP A 117 -1.00 -4.95 6.24
CA ASP A 117 -0.30 -4.41 7.42
C ASP A 117 -0.17 -2.90 7.37
N ALA A 118 -0.08 -2.33 6.18
CA ALA A 118 0.07 -0.90 5.97
C ALA A 118 -0.65 -0.44 4.70
N VAL A 119 -0.91 0.86 4.62
CA VAL A 119 -1.42 1.49 3.41
C VAL A 119 -0.51 2.64 3.02
N LEU A 120 -0.17 2.67 1.74
CA LEU A 120 0.53 3.78 1.11
C LEU A 120 -0.51 4.74 0.50
N LEU A 121 -0.69 5.89 1.14
CA LEU A 121 -1.59 6.92 0.65
C LEU A 121 -0.92 7.73 -0.45
N SER A 122 -1.55 7.77 -1.64
CA SER A 122 -1.11 8.60 -2.74
C SER A 122 -1.96 9.86 -2.85
N PRO A 123 -1.37 11.07 -2.83
CA PRO A 123 -2.07 12.32 -3.07
C PRO A 123 -2.34 12.58 -4.57
N GLY A 124 -1.94 11.68 -5.47
CA GLY A 124 -1.98 11.89 -6.93
C GLY A 124 -3.35 12.24 -7.51
N GLY A 125 -4.45 11.80 -6.91
CA GLY A 125 -5.81 12.20 -7.28
C GLY A 125 -6.27 13.56 -6.73
N LEU A 126 -5.43 14.22 -5.93
CA LEU A 126 -5.74 15.44 -5.17
C LEU A 126 -4.93 16.66 -5.67
N ALA A 127 -4.34 16.59 -6.85
CA ALA A 127 -3.50 17.66 -7.43
C ALA A 127 -4.22 19.02 -7.61
N HIS A 128 -5.54 19.03 -7.54
CA HIS A 128 -6.38 20.23 -7.59
C HIS A 128 -6.63 20.86 -6.20
N ARG A 129 -6.13 20.24 -5.13
CA ARG A 129 -6.29 20.71 -3.74
C ARG A 129 -5.12 21.58 -3.32
N THR A 130 -5.37 22.50 -2.39
CA THR A 130 -4.31 23.26 -1.73
C THR A 130 -3.58 22.41 -0.69
N GLU A 131 -2.39 22.83 -0.28
CA GLU A 131 -1.62 22.15 0.77
C GLU A 131 -2.39 22.10 2.09
N GLU A 132 -3.07 23.20 2.45
CA GLU A 132 -3.89 23.28 3.66
C GLU A 132 -5.02 22.25 3.63
N GLU A 133 -5.72 22.11 2.49
CA GLU A 133 -6.78 21.12 2.33
C GLU A 133 -6.24 19.67 2.43
N LEU A 134 -5.05 19.41 1.92
CA LEU A 134 -4.41 18.09 2.02
C LEU A 134 -4.01 17.77 3.47
N VAL A 135 -3.46 18.75 4.18
CA VAL A 135 -3.09 18.61 5.60
C VAL A 135 -4.33 18.40 6.48
N GLU A 136 -5.43 19.09 6.20
CA GLU A 136 -6.69 18.93 6.94
C GLU A 136 -7.30 17.53 6.75
N LYS A 137 -7.21 16.96 5.53
CA LYS A 137 -7.77 15.64 5.20
C LYS A 137 -6.92 14.45 5.66
N ALA A 138 -5.61 14.63 5.76
CA ALA A 138 -4.70 13.58 6.21
C ALA A 138 -5.06 12.97 7.58
N PRO A 139 -5.47 13.75 8.61
CA PRO A 139 -5.90 13.20 9.90
C PRO A 139 -7.17 12.36 9.83
N LEU A 140 -8.09 12.62 8.90
CA LEU A 140 -9.29 11.79 8.70
C LEU A 140 -8.91 10.39 8.25
N ILE A 141 -8.03 10.30 7.25
CA ILE A 141 -7.52 9.03 6.75
C ILE A 141 -6.73 8.32 7.85
N HIS A 142 -5.87 9.05 8.57
CA HIS A 142 -5.12 8.54 9.71
C HIS A 142 -6.01 7.94 10.79
N ARG A 143 -7.15 8.54 11.13
CA ARG A 143 -8.08 8.03 12.13
C ARG A 143 -8.61 6.64 11.79
N TYR A 144 -8.87 6.35 10.51
CA TYR A 144 -9.31 5.03 10.06
C TYR A 144 -8.19 3.97 10.06
N PHE A 145 -6.93 4.43 10.05
CA PHE A 145 -5.73 3.57 10.13
C PHE A 145 -5.17 3.43 11.55
N HIS A 146 -5.66 4.21 12.50
CA HIS A 146 -5.07 4.33 13.82
C HIS A 146 -4.88 3.00 14.55
N ASP A 147 -5.77 2.05 14.33
CA ASP A 147 -5.67 0.70 14.90
C ASP A 147 -4.76 -0.23 14.09
N TYR A 148 -4.23 0.25 12.96
CA TYR A 148 -3.57 -0.57 11.96
C TYR A 148 -2.08 -0.29 11.81
N VAL A 149 -1.68 0.95 11.96
CA VAL A 149 -0.28 1.37 11.84
C VAL A 149 0.08 2.15 13.09
N GLN A 150 1.15 1.75 13.75
CA GLN A 150 1.60 2.49 14.92
C GLN A 150 1.76 3.98 14.58
N LYS A 151 1.17 4.85 15.39
CA LYS A 151 1.12 6.32 15.27
C LYS A 151 2.41 6.96 14.72
N LYS A 152 3.57 6.39 15.07
CA LYS A 152 4.87 6.97 14.77
C LYS A 152 5.30 6.80 13.31
N ALA A 153 5.06 5.63 12.69
CA ALA A 153 5.50 5.35 11.32
C ALA A 153 4.67 6.15 10.30
N MET A 154 3.34 6.17 10.47
CA MET A 154 2.46 6.93 9.59
C MET A 154 2.62 8.45 9.78
N ARG A 155 2.79 8.91 11.02
CA ARG A 155 3.07 10.33 11.31
C ARG A 155 4.32 10.81 10.58
N ASN A 156 5.38 10.00 10.57
CA ASN A 156 6.61 10.35 9.87
C ASN A 156 6.41 10.35 8.34
N MET A 157 5.67 9.39 7.79
CA MET A 157 5.38 9.31 6.37
C MET A 157 4.53 10.50 5.88
N ILE A 158 3.48 10.87 6.61
CA ILE A 158 2.63 12.04 6.30
C ILE A 158 3.42 13.35 6.46
N LEU A 159 4.27 13.47 7.49
CA LEU A 159 5.13 14.64 7.68
C LEU A 159 6.21 14.75 6.61
N ASP A 160 6.75 13.64 6.12
CA ASP A 160 7.76 13.64 5.05
C ASP A 160 7.14 13.97 3.69
N GLU A 161 5.92 13.52 3.39
CA GLU A 161 5.19 13.95 2.20
C GLU A 161 4.75 15.42 2.30
N GLY A 162 4.27 15.87 3.44
CA GLY A 162 3.97 17.29 3.68
C GLY A 162 5.19 18.19 3.47
N LYS A 163 6.36 17.76 3.91
CA LYS A 163 7.63 18.47 3.69
C LYS A 163 8.08 18.50 2.22
N ARG A 164 7.79 17.44 1.46
CA ARG A 164 8.04 17.41 0.01
C ARG A 164 7.13 18.36 -0.74
N LEU A 165 5.88 18.48 -0.32
CA LEU A 165 4.87 19.33 -0.96
C LEU A 165 5.13 20.82 -0.69
N ASP A 166 5.73 21.19 0.46
CA ASP A 166 6.06 22.60 0.79
C ASP A 166 7.37 23.10 0.14
N GLY A 167 8.03 22.27 -0.70
CA GLY A 167 9.22 22.64 -1.44
C GLY A 167 10.48 22.85 -0.60
N ARG A 168 10.44 22.60 0.70
CA ARG A 168 11.62 22.69 1.57
C ARG A 168 12.49 21.44 1.43
N ARG A 169 13.77 21.65 1.21
CA ARG A 169 14.73 20.56 1.19
C ARG A 169 14.83 19.93 2.58
N THR A 170 14.88 18.60 2.63
CA THR A 170 14.98 17.82 3.88
C THR A 170 16.23 18.12 4.71
N ASP A 171 17.23 18.75 4.11
CA ASP A 171 18.49 19.16 4.72
C ASP A 171 18.39 20.47 5.55
N GLU A 172 17.30 21.23 5.42
CA GLU A 172 17.09 22.48 6.19
C GLU A 172 16.41 22.28 7.55
N ILE A 173 16.01 21.05 7.88
CA ILE A 173 15.38 20.71 9.15
C ILE A 173 16.39 20.00 10.04
N ARG A 174 17.26 20.79 10.66
CA ARG A 174 18.03 20.32 11.82
C ARG A 174 17.28 20.65 13.12
N PRO A 175 17.42 19.77 14.16
CA PRO A 175 16.77 19.98 15.44
C PRO A 175 17.27 21.24 16.15
#